data_0b05762a9f8e15033aa725895bc38b23
#
_entry.id   0b05762a9f8e15033aa725895bc38b23
#
_cell.length_a   1.000
_cell.length_b   1.000
_cell.length_c   1.000
_cell.angle_alpha   90.00
_cell.angle_beta   90.00
_cell.angle_gamma   90.00
#
_symmetry.space_group_name_H-M   'P 1'
#
loop_
_entity.id
_entity.type
_entity.pdbx_description
1 polymer ?
#
loop_
_entity_poly.entity_id
_entity_poly.type
_entity_poly.pdbx_seq_one_letter_code
_entity_poly.pdbx_strand_id
1 'polypeptide(L)'
;MFIKIRRDTLIILLLAFILILCGRLIIYVAYASSAEVEEGVPIAGIIVKGNDIVPIDNIRYNVENSGLREGSYIDGDILKTSIRELPVTEAEANAEKFVKRSTIPGTTIAPIAGADVTVNKQTGIVTVTVIEDFSTINITGNSTTSTDFSQSEPSKSVYNYSLAG
;
A
#
# COMPACT_ATOMS: atom_id res chain seq x y z
N MET A 1 -33.80 -57.02 -7.16
CA MET A 1 -33.23 -57.24 -8.50
C MET A 1 -31.74 -57.01 -8.43
N PHE A 2 -30.93 -58.10 -8.28
CA PHE A 2 -29.47 -57.97 -8.19
C PHE A 2 -28.88 -58.00 -9.60
N ILE A 3 -28.30 -56.84 -10.04
CA ILE A 3 -27.62 -56.78 -11.34
C ILE A 3 -26.29 -57.53 -11.18
N LYS A 4 -26.18 -58.72 -11.81
CA LYS A 4 -24.94 -59.49 -11.87
C LYS A 4 -23.97 -58.79 -12.83
N ILE A 5 -23.20 -57.79 -12.35
CA ILE A 5 -22.21 -57.09 -13.11
C ILE A 5 -21.09 -58.10 -13.46
N ARG A 6 -20.79 -58.28 -14.74
CA ARG A 6 -19.67 -59.10 -15.18
C ARG A 6 -18.35 -58.47 -14.68
N ARG A 7 -17.44 -59.34 -14.21
CA ARG A 7 -16.13 -58.93 -13.66
C ARG A 7 -15.38 -58.01 -14.62
N ASP A 8 -15.50 -58.24 -15.92
CA ASP A 8 -14.89 -57.45 -16.98
C ASP A 8 -15.46 -56.03 -17.07
N THR A 9 -16.77 -55.87 -16.87
CA THR A 9 -17.46 -54.56 -16.83
C THR A 9 -17.03 -53.73 -15.62
N LEU A 10 -16.79 -54.40 -14.49
CA LEU A 10 -16.32 -53.74 -13.27
C LEU A 10 -14.89 -53.21 -13.41
N ILE A 11 -14.01 -53.98 -14.09
CA ILE A 11 -12.63 -53.61 -14.42
C ILE A 11 -12.62 -52.40 -15.37
N ILE A 12 -13.46 -52.40 -16.40
CA ILE A 12 -13.55 -51.29 -17.36
C ILE A 12 -14.04 -50.01 -16.67
N LEU A 13 -15.02 -50.09 -15.78
CA LEU A 13 -15.53 -48.96 -15.01
C LEU A 13 -14.45 -48.40 -14.05
N LEU A 14 -13.70 -49.26 -13.40
CA LEU A 14 -12.59 -48.88 -12.53
C LEU A 14 -11.49 -48.14 -13.29
N LEU A 15 -11.09 -48.68 -14.46
CA LEU A 15 -10.10 -48.08 -15.35
C LEU A 15 -10.56 -46.70 -15.86
N ALA A 16 -11.83 -46.57 -16.26
CA ALA A 16 -12.40 -45.30 -16.69
C ALA A 16 -12.41 -44.26 -15.54
N PHE A 17 -12.72 -44.69 -14.33
CA PHE A 17 -12.70 -43.83 -13.14
C PHE A 17 -11.27 -43.33 -12.80
N ILE A 18 -10.28 -44.24 -12.88
CA ILE A 18 -8.86 -43.86 -12.68
C ILE A 18 -8.40 -42.88 -13.75
N LEU A 19 -8.76 -43.08 -15.00
CA LEU A 19 -8.44 -42.15 -16.11
C LEU A 19 -9.02 -40.75 -15.89
N ILE A 20 -10.26 -40.68 -15.44
CA ILE A 20 -10.91 -39.40 -15.11
C ILE A 20 -10.23 -38.70 -13.92
N LEU A 21 -9.86 -39.45 -12.88
CA LEU A 21 -9.13 -38.92 -11.72
C LEU A 21 -7.72 -38.41 -12.11
N CYS A 22 -6.97 -39.19 -12.89
CA CYS A 22 -5.65 -38.79 -13.39
C CYS A 22 -5.74 -37.55 -14.30
N GLY A 23 -6.74 -37.48 -15.18
CA GLY A 23 -6.98 -36.32 -16.02
C GLY A 23 -7.27 -35.07 -15.23
N ARG A 24 -8.10 -35.16 -14.14
CA ARG A 24 -8.34 -34.04 -13.24
C ARG A 24 -7.10 -33.62 -12.47
N LEU A 25 -6.29 -34.56 -12.03
CA LEU A 25 -5.05 -34.28 -11.32
C LEU A 25 -4.05 -33.55 -12.21
N ILE A 26 -3.89 -33.97 -13.48
CA ILE A 26 -3.01 -33.32 -14.45
C ILE A 26 -3.47 -31.87 -14.71
N ILE A 27 -4.76 -31.64 -14.88
CA ILE A 27 -5.32 -30.31 -15.05
C ILE A 27 -5.04 -29.45 -13.81
N TYR A 28 -5.23 -30.00 -12.62
CA TYR A 28 -4.97 -29.27 -11.37
C TYR A 28 -3.50 -28.89 -11.19
N VAL A 29 -2.58 -29.81 -11.51
CA VAL A 29 -1.13 -29.54 -11.47
C VAL A 29 -0.73 -28.52 -12.54
N ALA A 30 -1.31 -28.58 -13.75
CA ALA A 30 -1.05 -27.62 -14.80
C ALA A 30 -1.54 -26.21 -14.41
N TYR A 31 -2.70 -26.08 -13.77
CA TYR A 31 -3.18 -24.79 -13.22
C TYR A 31 -2.31 -24.31 -12.06
N ALA A 32 -1.83 -25.17 -11.19
CA ALA A 32 -0.97 -24.81 -10.07
C ALA A 32 0.45 -24.41 -10.51
N SER A 33 0.96 -24.96 -11.63
CA SER A 33 2.27 -24.60 -12.16
C SER A 33 2.24 -23.43 -13.15
N SER A 34 1.08 -22.98 -13.57
CA SER A 34 0.89 -21.73 -14.33
C SER A 34 0.59 -20.52 -13.45
N ALA A 35 0.77 -20.63 -12.12
CA ALA A 35 1.02 -19.45 -11.33
C ALA A 35 2.31 -18.82 -11.88
N GLU A 36 2.17 -17.85 -12.79
CA GLU A 36 3.26 -17.04 -13.30
C GLU A 36 4.08 -16.62 -12.09
N VAL A 37 5.36 -17.01 -12.08
CA VAL A 37 6.32 -16.40 -11.18
C VAL A 37 6.35 -14.95 -11.63
N GLU A 38 5.69 -14.08 -10.88
CA GLU A 38 5.68 -12.65 -11.15
C GLU A 38 7.15 -12.20 -11.08
N GLU A 39 7.79 -12.10 -12.27
CA GLU A 39 9.14 -11.59 -12.40
C GLU A 39 9.09 -10.09 -12.10
N GLY A 40 9.24 -9.72 -10.83
CA GLY A 40 9.24 -8.33 -10.40
C GLY A 40 9.78 -8.19 -8.98
N VAL A 41 10.23 -6.99 -8.66
CA VAL A 41 10.70 -6.65 -7.32
C VAL A 41 9.50 -6.27 -6.46
N PRO A 42 9.16 -7.03 -5.40
CA PRO A 42 8.03 -6.70 -4.55
C PRO A 42 8.29 -5.39 -3.79
N ILE A 43 7.24 -4.62 -3.51
CA ILE A 43 7.32 -3.49 -2.58
C ILE A 43 7.62 -4.06 -1.19
N ALA A 44 8.84 -3.79 -0.70
CA ALA A 44 9.38 -4.37 0.53
C ALA A 44 9.09 -3.52 1.79
N GLY A 45 8.83 -2.23 1.62
CA GLY A 45 8.52 -1.35 2.75
C GLY A 45 8.54 0.13 2.38
N ILE A 46 8.04 0.94 3.32
CA ILE A 46 7.95 2.39 3.19
C ILE A 46 8.74 3.05 4.32
N ILE A 47 9.68 3.90 3.97
CA ILE A 47 10.49 4.70 4.89
C ILE A 47 10.02 6.15 4.80
N VAL A 48 9.60 6.73 5.92
CA VAL A 48 9.16 8.13 6.01
C VAL A 48 10.22 8.96 6.72
N LYS A 49 10.50 10.15 6.20
CA LYS A 49 11.48 11.11 6.73
C LYS A 49 10.89 12.53 6.72
N GLY A 50 11.32 13.32 7.69
CA GLY A 50 10.98 14.76 7.75
C GLY A 50 9.61 15.07 8.35
N ASN A 51 8.86 14.05 8.79
CA ASN A 51 7.63 14.26 9.55
C ASN A 51 7.95 14.64 11.01
N ASP A 52 7.18 15.55 11.57
CA ASP A 52 7.30 16.02 12.95
C ASP A 52 5.98 15.78 13.72
N ILE A 53 4.87 16.30 13.21
CA ILE A 53 3.56 16.22 13.85
C ILE A 53 2.63 15.22 13.16
N VAL A 54 2.71 15.09 11.84
CA VAL A 54 1.90 14.11 11.12
C VAL A 54 2.43 12.70 11.40
N PRO A 55 1.61 11.79 11.95
CA PRO A 55 2.05 10.44 12.26
C PRO A 55 2.52 9.69 11.00
N ILE A 56 3.59 8.92 11.16
CA ILE A 56 4.15 8.07 10.10
C ILE A 56 3.08 7.15 9.50
N ASP A 57 2.19 6.62 10.33
CA ASP A 57 1.14 5.70 9.87
C ASP A 57 0.12 6.37 8.95
N ASN A 58 -0.20 7.66 9.17
CA ASN A 58 -1.07 8.42 8.27
C ASN A 58 -0.40 8.65 6.90
N ILE A 59 0.89 8.95 6.92
CA ILE A 59 1.66 9.14 5.69
C ILE A 59 1.76 7.81 4.94
N ARG A 60 2.12 6.73 5.64
CA ARG A 60 2.22 5.39 5.07
C ARG A 60 0.91 4.94 4.45
N TYR A 61 -0.20 5.08 5.14
CA TYR A 61 -1.54 4.77 4.64
C TYR A 61 -1.85 5.48 3.33
N ASN A 62 -1.48 6.77 3.22
CA ASN A 62 -1.68 7.55 2.00
C ASN A 62 -0.78 7.08 0.84
N VAL A 63 0.44 6.65 1.12
CA VAL A 63 1.33 6.04 0.12
C VAL A 63 0.77 4.71 -0.37
N GLU A 64 0.29 3.86 0.53
CA GLU A 64 -0.32 2.57 0.21
C GLU A 64 -1.56 2.73 -0.68
N ASN A 65 -2.35 3.78 -0.47
CA ASN A 65 -3.52 4.10 -1.29
C ASN A 65 -3.15 4.51 -2.73
N SER A 66 -1.92 4.93 -3.00
CA SER A 66 -1.44 5.18 -4.36
C SER A 66 -1.17 3.89 -5.14
N GLY A 67 -1.06 2.76 -4.45
CA GLY A 67 -0.69 1.45 -4.99
C GLY A 67 0.70 0.97 -4.58
N LEU A 68 1.51 1.84 -3.95
CA LEU A 68 2.83 1.49 -3.42
C LEU A 68 2.68 0.79 -2.06
N ARG A 69 2.26 -0.46 -2.09
CA ARG A 69 1.94 -1.25 -0.90
C ARG A 69 2.42 -2.69 -1.01
N GLU A 70 2.42 -3.39 0.10
CA GLU A 70 2.66 -4.83 0.12
C GLU A 70 1.71 -5.58 -0.83
N GLY A 71 2.21 -6.57 -1.55
CA GLY A 71 1.47 -7.29 -2.58
C GLY A 71 1.47 -6.61 -3.96
N SER A 72 2.11 -5.44 -4.09
CA SER A 72 2.45 -4.84 -5.38
C SER A 72 3.91 -5.15 -5.73
N TYR A 73 4.23 -5.18 -7.00
CA TYR A 73 5.59 -5.44 -7.47
C TYR A 73 5.96 -4.57 -8.66
N ILE A 74 7.26 -4.40 -8.87
CA ILE A 74 7.83 -3.56 -9.92
C ILE A 74 8.43 -4.47 -10.98
N ASP A 75 7.96 -4.31 -12.21
CA ASP A 75 8.49 -4.98 -13.39
C ASP A 75 9.06 -3.90 -14.32
N GLY A 76 10.40 -3.75 -14.31
CA GLY A 76 11.08 -2.66 -15.00
C GLY A 76 10.65 -1.29 -14.50
N ASP A 77 9.90 -0.56 -15.33
CA ASP A 77 9.36 0.77 -15.02
C ASP A 77 7.86 0.77 -14.69
N ILE A 78 7.27 -0.41 -14.61
CA ILE A 78 5.84 -0.58 -14.35
C ILE A 78 5.63 -1.10 -12.94
N LEU A 79 4.75 -0.46 -12.19
CA LEU A 79 4.20 -0.96 -10.94
C LEU A 79 2.95 -1.78 -11.27
N LYS A 80 2.95 -3.03 -10.88
CA LYS A 80 1.82 -3.95 -11.01
C LYS A 80 1.15 -4.12 -9.65
N THR A 81 -0.13 -3.86 -9.61
CA THR A 81 -0.98 -4.05 -8.44
C THR A 81 -2.05 -5.08 -8.76
N SER A 82 -2.78 -5.57 -7.79
CA SER A 82 -3.88 -6.54 -7.99
C SER A 82 -4.99 -6.05 -8.93
N ILE A 83 -5.08 -4.74 -9.18
CA ILE A 83 -6.20 -4.13 -9.91
C ILE A 83 -5.77 -3.33 -11.15
N ARG A 84 -4.52 -2.93 -11.24
CA ARG A 84 -4.02 -2.09 -12.34
C ARG A 84 -2.50 -2.15 -12.47
N GLU A 85 -2.04 -1.77 -13.66
CA GLU A 85 -0.65 -1.49 -13.96
C GLU A 85 -0.50 0.01 -14.24
N LEU A 86 0.59 0.62 -13.79
CA LEU A 86 0.89 2.02 -14.04
C LEU A 86 2.41 2.25 -14.00
N PRO A 87 2.93 3.28 -14.69
CA PRO A 87 4.33 3.64 -14.57
C PRO A 87 4.72 3.95 -13.12
N VAL A 88 5.90 3.53 -12.69
CA VAL A 88 6.42 3.81 -11.34
C VAL A 88 6.41 5.31 -11.06
N THR A 89 6.83 6.13 -12.02
CA THR A 89 6.83 7.60 -11.90
C THR A 89 5.42 8.19 -11.68
N GLU A 90 4.40 7.58 -12.27
CA GLU A 90 3.01 7.98 -12.03
C GLU A 90 2.55 7.57 -10.63
N ALA A 91 2.96 6.38 -10.16
CA ALA A 91 2.69 5.94 -8.81
C ALA A 91 3.35 6.86 -7.77
N GLU A 92 4.61 7.26 -7.98
CA GLU A 92 5.33 8.23 -7.16
C GLU A 92 4.58 9.57 -7.12
N ALA A 93 4.24 10.14 -8.28
CA ALA A 93 3.50 11.42 -8.35
C ALA A 93 2.10 11.34 -7.70
N ASN A 94 1.43 10.21 -7.80
CA ASN A 94 0.16 9.99 -7.11
C ASN A 94 0.35 9.88 -5.59
N ALA A 95 1.40 9.16 -5.15
CA ALA A 95 1.73 9.05 -3.73
C ALA A 95 2.02 10.43 -3.12
N GLU A 96 2.80 11.28 -3.78
CA GLU A 96 3.05 12.67 -3.32
C GLU A 96 1.75 13.47 -3.12
N LYS A 97 0.81 13.36 -4.07
CA LYS A 97 -0.51 14.02 -3.96
C LYS A 97 -1.31 13.50 -2.77
N PHE A 98 -1.27 12.19 -2.51
CA PHE A 98 -1.96 11.60 -1.38
C PHE A 98 -1.28 11.96 -0.05
N VAL A 99 0.04 11.93 0.01
CA VAL A 99 0.83 12.31 1.20
C VAL A 99 0.53 13.76 1.61
N LYS A 100 0.46 14.70 0.66
CA LYS A 100 0.11 16.09 0.94
C LYS A 100 -1.29 16.28 1.57
N ARG A 101 -2.14 15.26 1.53
CA ARG A 101 -3.46 15.25 2.18
C ARG A 101 -3.46 14.62 3.56
N SER A 102 -2.29 14.17 4.05
CA SER A 102 -2.17 13.59 5.39
C SER A 102 -2.47 14.65 6.43
N THR A 103 -3.39 14.34 7.34
CA THR A 103 -3.87 15.29 8.36
C THR A 103 -3.29 14.97 9.72
N ILE A 104 -3.28 15.98 10.58
CA ILE A 104 -3.05 15.79 12.02
C ILE A 104 -4.25 15.04 12.61
N PRO A 105 -4.04 13.97 13.41
CA PRO A 105 -5.13 13.20 14.00
C PRO A 105 -6.16 14.06 14.74
N GLY A 106 -7.44 13.78 14.49
CA GLY A 106 -8.55 14.52 15.11
C GLY A 106 -8.81 15.92 14.52
N THR A 107 -8.10 16.28 13.45
CA THR A 107 -8.27 17.57 12.78
C THR A 107 -8.46 17.41 11.26
N THR A 108 -8.82 18.51 10.60
CA THR A 108 -8.85 18.59 9.13
C THR A 108 -7.59 19.26 8.56
N ILE A 109 -6.60 19.51 9.40
CA ILE A 109 -5.39 20.25 9.05
C ILE A 109 -4.40 19.30 8.36
N ALA A 110 -4.01 19.63 7.11
CA ALA A 110 -3.01 18.94 6.33
C ALA A 110 -1.76 19.84 6.18
N PRO A 111 -0.76 19.70 7.07
CA PRO A 111 0.36 20.63 7.14
C PRO A 111 1.48 20.30 6.15
N ILE A 112 1.39 19.21 5.37
CA ILE A 112 2.47 18.79 4.47
C ILE A 112 2.49 19.71 3.24
N ALA A 113 3.42 20.67 3.22
CA ALA A 113 3.63 21.60 2.13
C ALA A 113 4.40 20.96 0.97
N GLY A 114 5.35 20.07 1.27
CA GLY A 114 6.17 19.35 0.29
C GLY A 114 6.18 17.85 0.58
N ALA A 115 6.14 17.06 -0.48
CA ALA A 115 6.36 15.61 -0.42
C ALA A 115 7.15 15.19 -1.65
N ASP A 116 8.15 14.35 -1.44
CA ASP A 116 8.94 13.67 -2.46
C ASP A 116 8.87 12.18 -2.19
N VAL A 117 8.46 11.42 -3.20
CA VAL A 117 8.31 9.96 -3.09
C VAL A 117 9.19 9.32 -4.15
N THR A 118 10.10 8.47 -3.73
CA THR A 118 10.99 7.72 -4.61
C THR A 118 10.92 6.24 -4.34
N VAL A 119 10.92 5.44 -5.40
CA VAL A 119 10.89 3.98 -5.34
C VAL A 119 12.23 3.43 -5.81
N ASN A 120 12.90 2.69 -4.94
CA ASN A 120 14.06 1.92 -5.33
C ASN A 120 13.62 0.65 -6.07
N LYS A 121 13.76 0.64 -7.38
CA LYS A 121 13.32 -0.46 -8.26
C LYS A 121 14.09 -1.77 -8.06
N GLN A 122 15.24 -1.73 -7.40
CA GLN A 122 16.06 -2.92 -7.13
C GLN A 122 15.70 -3.58 -5.81
N THR A 123 15.27 -2.78 -4.82
CA THR A 123 14.99 -3.27 -3.46
C THR A 123 13.51 -3.24 -3.10
N GLY A 124 12.66 -2.59 -3.89
CA GLY A 124 11.26 -2.37 -3.58
C GLY A 124 11.01 -1.43 -2.40
N ILE A 125 12.03 -0.71 -1.92
CA ILE A 125 11.88 0.24 -0.82
C ILE A 125 11.36 1.57 -1.36
N VAL A 126 10.27 2.05 -0.78
CA VAL A 126 9.70 3.37 -1.03
C VAL A 126 10.21 4.34 0.02
N THR A 127 10.87 5.42 -0.40
CA THR A 127 11.29 6.51 0.49
C THR A 127 10.38 7.71 0.28
N VAL A 128 9.83 8.22 1.37
CA VAL A 128 8.95 9.39 1.41
C VAL A 128 9.63 10.46 2.25
N THR A 129 9.94 11.59 1.64
CA THR A 129 10.47 12.76 2.35
C THR A 129 9.39 13.84 2.38
N VAL A 130 9.01 14.30 3.57
CA VAL A 130 7.98 15.33 3.74
C VAL A 130 8.56 16.59 4.35
N ILE A 131 7.93 17.71 4.01
CA ILE A 131 8.18 19.03 4.62
C ILE A 131 6.86 19.50 5.19
N GLU A 132 6.80 19.63 6.52
CA GLU A 132 5.65 20.18 7.21
C GLU A 132 5.81 21.71 7.33
N ASP A 133 4.75 22.45 7.02
CA ASP A 133 4.70 23.91 7.15
C ASP A 133 3.39 24.30 7.86
N PHE A 134 3.55 24.92 9.00
CA PHE A 134 2.46 25.39 9.85
C PHE A 134 2.19 26.89 9.72
N SER A 135 2.96 27.61 8.91
CA SER A 135 2.88 29.07 8.77
C SER A 135 1.54 29.57 8.22
N THR A 136 0.81 28.69 7.49
CA THR A 136 -0.48 29.02 6.87
C THR A 136 -1.70 28.53 7.67
N ILE A 137 -1.48 27.91 8.83
CA ILE A 137 -2.58 27.37 9.63
C ILE A 137 -3.17 28.47 10.47
N ASN A 138 -4.22 29.13 9.98
CA ASN A 138 -5.06 30.02 10.77
C ASN A 138 -5.92 29.19 11.74
N ILE A 139 -5.49 29.08 12.99
CA ILE A 139 -6.32 28.54 14.07
C ILE A 139 -7.34 29.61 14.43
N THR A 140 -8.47 29.64 13.75
CA THR A 140 -9.63 30.46 14.18
C THR A 140 -10.30 29.73 15.33
N GLY A 141 -9.65 29.73 16.49
CA GLY A 141 -10.29 29.38 17.76
C GLY A 141 -11.12 30.54 18.21
N ASN A 142 -12.34 30.30 18.65
CA ASN A 142 -13.25 31.28 19.25
C ASN A 142 -12.75 31.65 20.68
N SER A 143 -11.54 32.21 20.77
CA SER A 143 -11.03 32.85 21.99
C SER A 143 -10.42 34.19 21.59
N THR A 144 -10.99 35.22 22.15
CA THR A 144 -10.63 36.63 22.07
C THR A 144 -9.22 36.91 22.58
N THR A 145 -8.20 36.38 21.92
CA THR A 145 -6.80 36.81 22.07
C THR A 145 -6.07 36.54 20.79
N SER A 146 -6.00 37.56 19.94
CA SER A 146 -5.11 37.57 18.78
C SER A 146 -3.67 37.60 19.29
N THR A 147 -2.96 36.50 19.21
CA THR A 147 -1.50 36.52 19.29
C THR A 147 -1.00 36.48 17.86
N ASP A 148 -0.56 37.61 17.39
CA ASP A 148 0.10 37.81 16.12
C ASP A 148 1.48 37.09 16.16
N PHE A 149 1.60 35.96 15.47
CA PHE A 149 2.86 35.22 15.33
C PHE A 149 3.62 35.67 14.06
N SER A 150 3.67 36.99 13.83
CA SER A 150 4.64 37.51 12.88
C SER A 150 5.90 37.91 13.64
N GLN A 151 6.80 37.04 13.74
CA GLN A 151 8.27 37.19 13.78
C GLN A 151 8.95 36.14 14.66
N SER A 152 9.88 35.50 14.06
CA SER A 152 11.19 35.09 14.60
C SER A 152 11.46 33.58 14.70
N GLU A 153 12.53 33.22 14.03
CA GLU A 153 13.52 32.15 14.27
C GLU A 153 13.02 30.72 14.56
N PRO A 154 13.74 29.71 14.05
CA PRO A 154 13.43 28.30 14.30
C PRO A 154 13.79 27.94 15.75
N SER A 155 12.91 28.29 16.70
CA SER A 155 13.03 27.83 18.07
C SER A 155 12.19 26.57 18.23
N LYS A 156 12.84 25.51 18.74
CA LYS A 156 12.18 24.30 19.23
C LYS A 156 11.04 24.69 20.17
N SER A 157 9.80 24.68 19.68
CA SER A 157 8.64 24.85 20.55
C SER A 157 8.23 23.50 21.09
N VAL A 158 8.43 23.33 22.39
CA VAL A 158 7.87 22.20 23.16
C VAL A 158 6.41 22.55 23.44
N TYR A 159 5.49 21.86 22.75
CA TYR A 159 4.06 21.99 23.05
C TYR A 159 3.70 21.04 24.20
N ASN A 160 3.38 21.61 25.36
CA ASN A 160 2.76 20.89 26.47
C ASN A 160 1.24 20.81 26.23
N TYR A 161 0.74 19.64 25.85
CA TYR A 161 -0.69 19.37 25.86
C TYR A 161 -1.13 19.05 27.30
N SER A 162 -1.86 19.94 27.93
CA SER A 162 -2.59 19.62 29.16
C SER A 162 -3.90 18.95 28.78
N LEU A 163 -3.99 17.63 29.02
CA LEU A 163 -5.25 16.90 29.01
C LEU A 163 -6.02 17.29 30.29
N ALA A 164 -7.02 18.15 30.15
CA ALA A 164 -8.02 18.30 31.18
C ALA A 164 -8.95 17.07 31.14
N GLY A 165 -9.04 16.37 32.30
CA GLY A 165 -9.85 15.19 32.55
C GLY A 165 -11.36 15.45 32.57
#